data_d4924d1bdd7712e7355048ad8da75973
#
_entry.id   d4924d1bdd7712e7355048ad8da75973
#
_cell.length_a   1.000
_cell.length_b   1.000
_cell.length_c   1.000
_cell.angle_alpha   90.00
_cell.angle_beta   90.00
_cell.angle_gamma   90.00
#
_symmetry.space_group_name_H-M   'P 1'
#
loop_
_entity.id
_entity.type
_entity.pdbx_description
1 polymer ?
#
loop_
_entity_poly.entity_id
_entity_poly.type
_entity_poly.pdbx_seq_one_letter_code
_entity_poly.pdbx_strand_id
1 'polypeptide(L)'
;MTQRFSRRTFLQGSATAAMASAVGVPLTLAGQPSGDKLRVAVIGAAGMGGYSMSCALRENLVAIADVDDNRIATVMSKTVKDAARPKIFYDYRKMFDECHKNIDVVLIATPDHHHAPAAMRAIHHGKHVFCQKPLAHNIAECYALGKAAREKKVLTQMGNQGYCGERIRRVAEYVAAGAIGQVTETHTLLGRNFGGTGGRPASKPIPAGLHWDEWIGPAPYRDYHDGLHPFSWRDWKAFGTGTIGDMACHHVAYPFMALRLWEVKRFTVECIHTANGSDEKYPQDNIVCYHIPARDQFPACKCYVYDHQKLRPEVMKELEKKYSVKWGEDTLFVGTKGYLSSQSRIIPESEHQKFPAPDKTVVRPKAGGPVEDLYACIRTGGMPVSNFTDAAGPLTALALTGHLAQYAGIGGKVEWDVEKMQCTNKPELNRFVGREYRRGWEI
;
A
#
# COMPACT_ATOMS: atom_id res chain seq x y z
N MET A 1 1.65 29.24 -18.02
CA MET A 1 2.04 29.63 -16.66
C MET A 1 1.91 28.41 -15.78
N THR A 2 3.02 27.78 -15.50
CA THR A 2 3.10 26.58 -14.64
C THR A 2 3.01 27.05 -13.19
N GLN A 3 1.87 26.81 -12.53
CA GLN A 3 1.81 26.92 -11.08
C GLN A 3 2.63 25.76 -10.50
N ARG A 4 3.86 26.07 -10.11
CA ARG A 4 4.64 25.20 -9.24
C ARG A 4 3.96 25.20 -7.87
N PHE A 5 3.49 24.05 -7.40
CA PHE A 5 3.13 23.88 -6.00
C PHE A 5 4.37 24.20 -5.17
N SER A 6 4.38 25.38 -4.58
CA SER A 6 5.49 25.82 -3.75
C SER A 6 5.37 25.11 -2.41
N ARG A 7 6.50 24.61 -1.89
CA ARG A 7 6.65 24.05 -0.53
C ARG A 7 6.02 24.96 0.55
N ARG A 8 5.93 26.25 0.30
CA ARG A 8 5.34 27.23 1.22
C ARG A 8 3.82 27.09 1.38
N THR A 9 3.10 26.76 0.33
CA THR A 9 1.62 26.60 0.38
C THR A 9 1.22 25.32 1.14
N PHE A 10 2.08 24.30 1.13
CA PHE A 10 1.85 23.06 1.85
C PHE A 10 2.15 23.20 3.37
N LEU A 11 3.14 24.03 3.73
CA LEU A 11 3.60 24.19 5.12
C LEU A 11 2.80 25.21 5.94
N GLN A 12 2.05 26.11 5.32
CA GLN A 12 1.27 27.12 6.05
C GLN A 12 -0.02 26.61 6.70
N GLY A 13 -0.40 25.35 6.45
CA GLY A 13 -1.55 24.70 7.09
C GLY A 13 -1.25 23.85 8.34
N SER A 14 0.01 23.80 8.80
CA SER A 14 0.46 22.80 9.81
C SER A 14 0.81 23.39 11.18
N ALA A 15 0.45 24.63 11.50
CA ALA A 15 0.65 25.20 12.83
C ALA A 15 -0.68 25.20 13.59
N THR A 16 -0.70 24.50 14.72
CA THR A 16 -1.74 24.33 15.72
C THR A 16 -2.73 23.17 15.52
N ALA A 17 -2.35 21.98 15.97
CA ALA A 17 -3.30 21.00 16.49
C ALA A 17 -2.75 20.44 17.79
N ALA A 18 -3.15 21.06 18.89
CA ALA A 18 -3.02 20.53 20.23
C ALA A 18 -3.83 19.23 20.33
N MET A 19 -3.28 18.26 21.08
CA MET A 19 -3.95 17.01 21.44
C MET A 19 -5.29 17.30 22.11
N ALA A 20 -6.38 16.92 21.44
CA ALA A 20 -7.66 16.66 22.07
C ALA A 20 -7.94 15.18 21.86
N SER A 21 -8.01 14.44 22.95
CA SER A 21 -8.55 13.09 23.05
C SER A 21 -9.89 13.05 22.32
N ALA A 22 -9.94 12.40 21.18
CA ALA A 22 -11.14 12.32 20.37
C ALA A 22 -12.14 11.37 21.06
N VAL A 23 -13.05 11.95 21.82
CA VAL A 23 -14.37 11.38 22.02
C VAL A 23 -14.97 11.23 20.62
N GLY A 24 -15.24 9.99 20.22
CA GLY A 24 -15.80 9.67 18.90
C GLY A 24 -17.13 10.37 18.70
N VAL A 25 -17.10 11.45 17.94
CA VAL A 25 -18.32 12.01 17.34
C VAL A 25 -18.67 11.06 16.19
N PRO A 26 -19.83 10.40 16.20
CA PRO A 26 -20.25 9.61 15.07
C PRO A 26 -20.37 10.53 13.86
N LEU A 27 -19.56 10.29 12.81
CA LEU A 27 -19.78 10.88 11.50
C LEU A 27 -21.13 10.38 10.99
N THR A 28 -22.18 11.12 11.20
CA THR A 28 -23.44 10.94 10.49
C THR A 28 -23.23 11.41 9.05
N LEU A 29 -22.71 10.51 8.21
CA LEU A 29 -22.91 10.60 6.78
C LEU A 29 -24.41 10.54 6.54
N ALA A 30 -24.94 11.48 5.76
CA ALA A 30 -26.33 11.49 5.35
C ALA A 30 -26.71 10.07 4.88
N GLY A 31 -27.60 9.41 5.65
CA GLY A 31 -27.83 7.99 5.54
C GLY A 31 -28.30 7.58 4.15
N GLN A 32 -27.58 6.64 3.54
CA GLN A 32 -28.23 5.76 2.59
C GLN A 32 -29.08 4.75 3.37
N PRO A 33 -30.30 4.42 2.91
CA PRO A 33 -31.13 3.41 3.55
C PRO A 33 -30.36 2.08 3.67
N SER A 34 -30.47 1.43 4.82
CA SER A 34 -29.84 0.12 5.08
C SER A 34 -30.55 -0.96 4.25
N GLY A 35 -30.21 -1.08 2.98
CA GLY A 35 -30.83 -2.03 2.05
C GLY A 35 -30.52 -1.78 0.59
N ASP A 36 -30.20 -0.55 0.21
CA ASP A 36 -29.91 -0.23 -1.19
C ASP A 36 -28.51 -0.65 -1.59
N LYS A 37 -28.39 -1.21 -2.81
CA LYS A 37 -27.11 -1.54 -3.40
C LYS A 37 -26.31 -0.27 -3.68
N LEU A 38 -25.03 -0.27 -3.34
CA LEU A 38 -24.10 0.80 -3.65
C LEU A 38 -23.87 0.89 -5.15
N ARG A 39 -23.77 2.09 -5.69
CA ARG A 39 -23.39 2.34 -7.09
C ARG A 39 -21.88 2.33 -7.20
N VAL A 40 -21.33 1.32 -7.85
CA VAL A 40 -19.90 1.04 -7.86
C VAL A 40 -19.32 1.27 -9.25
N ALA A 41 -18.17 1.94 -9.32
CA ALA A 41 -17.33 1.99 -10.49
C ALA A 41 -16.01 1.23 -10.26
N VAL A 42 -15.49 0.59 -11.29
CA VAL A 42 -14.21 -0.15 -11.26
C VAL A 42 -13.23 0.49 -12.22
N ILE A 43 -12.00 0.77 -11.75
CA ILE A 43 -10.89 1.26 -12.56
C ILE A 43 -9.80 0.18 -12.56
N GLY A 44 -9.53 -0.44 -13.73
CA GLY A 44 -8.70 -1.65 -13.83
C GLY A 44 -9.51 -2.90 -13.49
N ALA A 45 -10.15 -3.51 -14.49
CA ALA A 45 -11.10 -4.60 -14.28
C ALA A 45 -10.47 -6.01 -14.36
N ALA A 46 -9.28 -6.13 -14.96
CA ALA A 46 -8.62 -7.40 -15.21
C ALA A 46 -7.46 -7.69 -14.24
N GLY A 47 -6.96 -8.92 -14.22
CA GLY A 47 -5.90 -9.33 -13.29
C GLY A 47 -6.35 -9.19 -11.84
N MET A 48 -5.66 -8.39 -11.03
CA MET A 48 -6.06 -8.10 -9.65
C MET A 48 -7.42 -7.38 -9.55
N GLY A 49 -7.85 -6.70 -10.61
CA GLY A 49 -9.18 -6.12 -10.73
C GLY A 49 -10.32 -7.14 -10.71
N GLY A 50 -10.04 -8.42 -10.96
CA GLY A 50 -11.04 -9.49 -10.85
C GLY A 50 -11.69 -9.60 -9.47
N TYR A 51 -10.93 -9.36 -8.40
CA TYR A 51 -11.50 -9.25 -7.05
C TYR A 51 -12.44 -8.04 -6.93
N SER A 52 -12.01 -6.87 -7.41
CA SER A 52 -12.84 -5.66 -7.43
C SER A 52 -14.13 -5.88 -8.23
N MET A 53 -14.02 -6.52 -9.40
CA MET A 53 -15.20 -6.88 -10.21
C MET A 53 -16.16 -7.81 -9.48
N SER A 54 -15.64 -8.85 -8.83
CA SER A 54 -16.46 -9.79 -8.06
C SER A 54 -17.21 -9.11 -6.91
N CYS A 55 -16.61 -8.11 -6.27
CA CYS A 55 -17.25 -7.30 -5.23
C CYS A 55 -18.27 -6.32 -5.83
N ALA A 56 -17.94 -5.67 -6.94
CA ALA A 56 -18.82 -4.72 -7.60
C ALA A 56 -20.11 -5.37 -8.16
N LEU A 57 -20.02 -6.62 -8.64
CA LEU A 57 -21.16 -7.38 -9.15
C LEU A 57 -22.18 -7.80 -8.08
N ARG A 58 -21.80 -7.76 -6.81
CA ARG A 58 -22.75 -7.94 -5.69
C ARG A 58 -23.54 -6.67 -5.40
N GLU A 59 -23.10 -5.54 -5.92
CA GLU A 59 -23.68 -4.22 -5.84
C GLU A 59 -24.23 -3.77 -7.22
N ASN A 60 -24.46 -2.48 -7.41
CA ASN A 60 -24.83 -1.90 -8.71
C ASN A 60 -23.55 -1.44 -9.44
N LEU A 61 -23.00 -2.28 -10.31
CA LEU A 61 -21.87 -1.91 -11.15
C LEU A 61 -22.36 -0.95 -12.25
N VAL A 62 -21.94 0.33 -12.16
CA VAL A 62 -22.42 1.40 -13.06
C VAL A 62 -21.44 1.77 -14.16
N ALA A 63 -20.13 1.62 -13.89
CA ALA A 63 -19.09 1.96 -14.88
C ALA A 63 -17.82 1.12 -14.68
N ILE A 64 -17.10 0.89 -15.78
CA ILE A 64 -15.77 0.29 -15.80
C ILE A 64 -14.86 1.21 -16.61
N ALA A 65 -13.65 1.46 -16.11
CA ALA A 65 -12.58 2.08 -16.87
C ALA A 65 -11.38 1.12 -16.93
N ASP A 66 -10.96 0.72 -18.14
CA ASP A 66 -9.76 -0.08 -18.37
C ASP A 66 -9.20 0.26 -19.74
N VAL A 67 -7.90 0.23 -19.88
CA VAL A 67 -7.16 0.65 -21.09
C VAL A 67 -6.97 -0.47 -22.12
N ASP A 68 -7.45 -1.68 -21.85
CA ASP A 68 -7.27 -2.86 -22.70
C ASP A 68 -8.62 -3.45 -23.10
N ASP A 69 -9.06 -3.16 -24.32
CA ASP A 69 -10.35 -3.60 -24.87
C ASP A 69 -10.52 -5.13 -24.85
N ASN A 70 -9.43 -5.87 -25.10
CA ASN A 70 -9.46 -7.33 -25.12
C ASN A 70 -9.69 -7.90 -23.71
N ARG A 71 -9.09 -7.26 -22.70
CA ARG A 71 -9.26 -7.64 -21.29
C ARG A 71 -10.67 -7.28 -20.80
N ILE A 72 -11.18 -6.11 -21.17
CA ILE A 72 -12.57 -5.73 -20.89
C ILE A 72 -13.53 -6.74 -21.52
N ALA A 73 -13.39 -7.06 -22.80
CA ALA A 73 -14.24 -8.04 -23.49
C ALA A 73 -14.23 -9.40 -22.75
N THR A 74 -13.04 -9.86 -22.31
CA THR A 74 -12.90 -11.09 -21.53
C THR A 74 -13.61 -11.03 -20.19
N VAL A 75 -13.48 -9.92 -19.46
CA VAL A 75 -14.16 -9.73 -18.16
C VAL A 75 -15.68 -9.67 -18.37
N MET A 76 -16.15 -8.91 -19.35
CA MET A 76 -17.57 -8.76 -19.65
C MET A 76 -18.22 -10.09 -20.03
N SER A 77 -17.57 -10.89 -20.88
CA SER A 77 -18.11 -12.19 -21.30
C SER A 77 -18.19 -13.22 -20.18
N LYS A 78 -17.27 -13.17 -19.22
CA LYS A 78 -17.18 -14.15 -18.13
C LYS A 78 -18.00 -13.79 -16.89
N THR A 79 -18.17 -12.49 -16.61
CA THR A 79 -18.64 -12.02 -15.29
C THR A 79 -19.91 -11.20 -15.34
N VAL A 80 -20.21 -10.52 -16.44
CA VAL A 80 -21.39 -9.66 -16.53
C VAL A 80 -22.51 -10.38 -17.27
N LYS A 81 -23.49 -10.91 -16.52
CA LYS A 81 -24.70 -11.53 -17.07
C LYS A 81 -25.80 -10.48 -17.21
N ASP A 82 -26.35 -10.35 -18.37
CA ASP A 82 -27.61 -9.78 -18.89
C ASP A 82 -28.40 -8.64 -18.21
N ALA A 83 -28.09 -8.23 -16.99
CA ALA A 83 -28.74 -7.07 -16.38
C ALA A 83 -27.85 -5.83 -16.52
N ALA A 84 -28.43 -4.67 -16.74
CA ALA A 84 -27.81 -3.35 -16.82
C ALA A 84 -26.30 -3.34 -17.04
N ARG A 85 -25.86 -3.42 -18.29
CA ARG A 85 -24.43 -3.36 -18.65
C ARG A 85 -23.83 -2.04 -18.16
N PRO A 86 -22.68 -2.07 -17.44
CA PRO A 86 -22.00 -0.85 -17.02
C PRO A 86 -21.54 -0.06 -18.25
N LYS A 87 -21.41 1.26 -18.09
CA LYS A 87 -20.72 2.07 -19.10
C LYS A 87 -19.24 1.71 -19.12
N ILE A 88 -18.65 1.61 -20.33
CA ILE A 88 -17.22 1.29 -20.50
C ILE A 88 -16.46 2.54 -20.93
N PHE A 89 -15.32 2.75 -20.31
CA PHE A 89 -14.38 3.84 -20.57
C PHE A 89 -12.97 3.27 -20.66
N TYR A 90 -12.12 3.85 -21.49
CA TYR A 90 -10.67 3.60 -21.47
C TYR A 90 -9.92 4.71 -20.68
N ASP A 91 -10.55 5.86 -20.46
CA ASP A 91 -10.04 6.96 -19.65
C ASP A 91 -10.96 7.19 -18.44
N TYR A 92 -10.44 6.93 -17.22
CA TYR A 92 -11.23 7.14 -16.01
C TYR A 92 -11.55 8.61 -15.76
N ARG A 93 -10.82 9.56 -16.33
CA ARG A 93 -11.13 11.00 -16.21
C ARG A 93 -12.46 11.28 -16.88
N LYS A 94 -12.68 10.75 -18.09
CA LYS A 94 -13.97 10.82 -18.81
C LYS A 94 -15.09 10.09 -18.05
N MET A 95 -14.77 8.94 -17.44
CA MET A 95 -15.74 8.24 -16.59
C MET A 95 -16.24 9.14 -15.45
N PHE A 96 -15.36 9.85 -14.77
CA PHE A 96 -15.78 10.78 -13.71
C PHE A 96 -16.58 11.96 -14.27
N ASP A 97 -16.14 12.56 -15.38
CA ASP A 97 -16.85 13.69 -16.01
C ASP A 97 -18.30 13.35 -16.32
N GLU A 98 -18.57 12.13 -16.82
CA GLU A 98 -19.91 11.68 -17.21
C GLU A 98 -20.72 11.03 -16.07
N CYS A 99 -20.06 10.27 -15.18
CA CYS A 99 -20.76 9.34 -14.29
C CYS A 99 -20.66 9.68 -12.81
N HIS A 100 -19.81 10.64 -12.36
CA HIS A 100 -19.56 10.85 -10.92
C HIS A 100 -20.84 10.98 -10.06
N LYS A 101 -21.92 11.58 -10.58
CA LYS A 101 -23.18 11.72 -9.84
C LYS A 101 -23.88 10.38 -9.55
N ASN A 102 -23.55 9.37 -10.34
CA ASN A 102 -24.12 8.02 -10.25
C ASN A 102 -23.17 7.01 -9.61
N ILE A 103 -22.13 7.45 -8.95
CA ILE A 103 -21.13 6.61 -8.27
C ILE A 103 -21.14 6.94 -6.78
N ASP A 104 -21.13 5.91 -5.93
CA ASP A 104 -20.94 6.03 -4.49
C ASP A 104 -19.54 5.58 -4.09
N VAL A 105 -19.04 4.50 -4.72
CA VAL A 105 -17.77 3.87 -4.41
C VAL A 105 -16.97 3.60 -5.68
N VAL A 106 -15.67 3.84 -5.62
CA VAL A 106 -14.72 3.51 -6.70
C VAL A 106 -13.75 2.45 -6.22
N LEU A 107 -13.59 1.37 -6.99
CA LEU A 107 -12.64 0.30 -6.75
C LEU A 107 -11.50 0.39 -7.78
N ILE A 108 -10.27 0.65 -7.32
CA ILE A 108 -9.10 0.91 -8.17
C ILE A 108 -8.14 -0.28 -8.09
N ALA A 109 -7.76 -0.83 -9.24
CA ALA A 109 -6.82 -1.94 -9.37
C ALA A 109 -5.94 -1.81 -10.63
N THR A 110 -5.46 -0.63 -10.89
CA THR A 110 -4.53 -0.26 -11.96
C THR A 110 -3.08 -0.62 -11.61
N PRO A 111 -2.09 -0.39 -12.49
CA PRO A 111 -0.69 -0.26 -12.09
C PRO A 111 -0.48 0.89 -11.09
N ASP A 112 0.58 0.79 -10.26
CA ASP A 112 0.81 1.65 -9.09
C ASP A 112 0.79 3.15 -9.42
N HIS A 113 1.35 3.54 -10.58
CA HIS A 113 1.45 4.93 -10.99
C HIS A 113 0.10 5.63 -11.21
N HIS A 114 -0.98 4.86 -11.42
CA HIS A 114 -2.34 5.39 -11.54
C HIS A 114 -3.11 5.45 -10.22
N HIS A 115 -2.66 4.77 -9.16
CA HIS A 115 -3.41 4.66 -7.92
C HIS A 115 -3.78 6.04 -7.35
N ALA A 116 -2.78 6.91 -7.13
CA ALA A 116 -3.04 8.21 -6.53
C ALA A 116 -3.87 9.15 -7.43
N PRO A 117 -3.60 9.31 -8.73
CA PRO A 117 -4.44 10.16 -9.58
C PRO A 117 -5.90 9.70 -9.65
N ALA A 118 -6.14 8.39 -9.78
CA ALA A 118 -7.51 7.85 -9.81
C ALA A 118 -8.22 8.01 -8.45
N ALA A 119 -7.54 7.69 -7.35
CA ALA A 119 -8.09 7.82 -6.00
C ALA A 119 -8.36 9.29 -5.63
N MET A 120 -7.43 10.20 -5.94
CA MET A 120 -7.61 11.62 -5.66
C MET A 120 -8.81 12.20 -6.40
N ARG A 121 -8.98 11.84 -7.69
CA ARG A 121 -10.15 12.28 -8.45
C ARG A 121 -11.45 11.76 -7.84
N ALA A 122 -11.49 10.49 -7.41
CA ALA A 122 -12.66 9.93 -6.71
C ALA A 122 -12.95 10.68 -5.39
N ILE A 123 -11.91 10.93 -4.59
CA ILE A 123 -12.03 11.68 -3.32
C ILE A 123 -12.54 13.10 -3.55
N HIS A 124 -12.03 13.80 -4.56
CA HIS A 124 -12.47 15.17 -4.90
C HIS A 124 -13.95 15.21 -5.27
N HIS A 125 -14.47 14.16 -5.92
CA HIS A 125 -15.90 14.00 -6.20
C HIS A 125 -16.71 13.47 -5.01
N GLY A 126 -16.12 13.36 -3.82
CA GLY A 126 -16.78 12.89 -2.61
C GLY A 126 -17.14 11.41 -2.63
N LYS A 127 -16.38 10.56 -3.35
CA LYS A 127 -16.63 9.13 -3.45
C LYS A 127 -15.81 8.34 -2.43
N HIS A 128 -16.39 7.28 -1.89
CA HIS A 128 -15.66 6.29 -1.12
C HIS A 128 -14.69 5.54 -2.04
N VAL A 129 -13.51 5.15 -1.52
CA VAL A 129 -12.45 4.59 -2.37
C VAL A 129 -11.87 3.31 -1.77
N PHE A 130 -11.84 2.27 -2.58
CA PHE A 130 -10.92 1.16 -2.42
C PHE A 130 -9.80 1.31 -3.44
N CYS A 131 -8.54 1.17 -3.01
CA CYS A 131 -7.39 1.17 -3.90
C CYS A 131 -6.51 -0.03 -3.61
N GLN A 132 -6.07 -0.75 -4.64
CA GLN A 132 -5.12 -1.85 -4.49
C GLN A 132 -3.80 -1.37 -3.87
N LYS A 133 -3.05 -2.30 -3.31
CA LYS A 133 -1.70 -2.07 -2.78
C LYS A 133 -0.65 -2.01 -3.91
N PRO A 134 0.46 -1.26 -3.70
CA PRO A 134 0.65 -0.25 -2.66
C PRO A 134 -0.31 0.92 -2.84
N LEU A 135 -0.58 1.68 -1.78
CA LEU A 135 -1.57 2.76 -1.87
C LEU A 135 -1.24 3.77 -2.97
N ALA A 136 0.04 4.07 -3.15
CA ALA A 136 0.51 5.07 -4.10
C ALA A 136 1.92 4.75 -4.60
N HIS A 137 2.33 5.43 -5.65
CA HIS A 137 3.61 5.24 -6.32
C HIS A 137 4.79 5.95 -5.61
N ASN A 138 4.52 6.99 -4.83
CA ASN A 138 5.54 7.73 -4.09
C ASN A 138 5.03 8.19 -2.72
N ILE A 139 5.96 8.67 -1.88
CA ILE A 139 5.67 9.00 -0.48
C ILE A 139 4.72 10.20 -0.38
N ALA A 140 4.89 11.23 -1.19
CA ALA A 140 4.06 12.43 -1.15
C ALA A 140 2.60 12.12 -1.48
N GLU A 141 2.35 11.23 -2.45
CA GLU A 141 1.01 10.76 -2.80
C GLU A 141 0.31 10.06 -1.64
N CYS A 142 1.03 9.26 -0.84
CA CYS A 142 0.46 8.57 0.32
C CYS A 142 -0.18 9.55 1.31
N TYR A 143 0.55 10.61 1.65
CA TYR A 143 0.07 11.64 2.58
C TYR A 143 -1.01 12.52 1.97
N ALA A 144 -0.88 12.86 0.67
CA ALA A 144 -1.89 13.66 -0.03
C ALA A 144 -3.25 12.96 -0.05
N LEU A 145 -3.28 11.65 -0.33
CA LEU A 145 -4.51 10.84 -0.31
C LEU A 145 -5.14 10.77 1.08
N GLY A 146 -4.35 10.53 2.12
CA GLY A 146 -4.84 10.49 3.50
C GLY A 146 -5.43 11.83 3.94
N LYS A 147 -4.76 12.94 3.59
CA LYS A 147 -5.24 14.30 3.85
C LYS A 147 -6.55 14.59 3.13
N ALA A 148 -6.60 14.34 1.83
CA ALA A 148 -7.80 14.57 1.02
C ALA A 148 -9.01 13.74 1.49
N ALA A 149 -8.79 12.47 1.84
CA ALA A 149 -9.84 11.60 2.38
C ALA A 149 -10.44 12.15 3.68
N ARG A 150 -9.60 12.65 4.57
CA ARG A 150 -10.03 13.29 5.83
C ARG A 150 -10.82 14.56 5.58
N GLU A 151 -10.33 15.46 4.72
CA GLU A 151 -10.97 16.74 4.38
C GLU A 151 -12.34 16.54 3.71
N LYS A 152 -12.43 15.57 2.80
CA LYS A 152 -13.68 15.21 2.10
C LYS A 152 -14.60 14.29 2.92
N LYS A 153 -14.15 13.80 4.07
CA LYS A 153 -14.90 12.88 4.96
C LYS A 153 -15.39 11.63 4.24
N VAL A 154 -14.59 11.10 3.32
CA VAL A 154 -14.89 9.85 2.60
C VAL A 154 -14.19 8.67 3.26
N LEU A 155 -14.83 7.51 3.23
CA LEU A 155 -14.24 6.27 3.71
C LEU A 155 -13.33 5.70 2.63
N THR A 156 -12.18 5.19 3.06
CA THR A 156 -11.15 4.66 2.16
C THR A 156 -10.60 3.35 2.70
N GLN A 157 -10.16 2.46 1.81
CA GLN A 157 -9.59 1.16 2.18
C GLN A 157 -8.54 0.75 1.16
N MET A 158 -7.36 0.32 1.62
CA MET A 158 -6.35 -0.27 0.76
C MET A 158 -6.57 -1.77 0.59
N GLY A 159 -6.22 -2.29 -0.58
CA GLY A 159 -6.32 -3.71 -0.96
C GLY A 159 -5.27 -4.62 -0.34
N ASN A 160 -4.88 -4.37 0.88
CA ASN A 160 -3.99 -5.21 1.66
C ASN A 160 -4.79 -6.29 2.40
N GLN A 161 -5.01 -7.45 1.77
CA GLN A 161 -5.84 -8.53 2.30
C GLN A 161 -5.38 -9.01 3.68
N GLY A 162 -4.06 -9.15 3.88
CA GLY A 162 -3.46 -9.58 5.15
C GLY A 162 -3.80 -8.63 6.31
N TYR A 163 -3.96 -7.34 6.02
CA TYR A 163 -4.30 -6.35 7.03
C TYR A 163 -5.74 -6.52 7.58
N CYS A 164 -6.65 -7.11 6.79
CA CYS A 164 -7.99 -7.49 7.25
C CYS A 164 -8.01 -8.84 7.98
N GLY A 165 -6.91 -9.61 7.94
CA GLY A 165 -6.83 -10.94 8.52
C GLY A 165 -6.75 -10.97 10.05
N GLU A 166 -7.13 -12.08 10.66
CA GLU A 166 -6.99 -12.30 12.12
C GLU A 166 -5.52 -12.43 12.54
N ARG A 167 -4.69 -13.05 11.70
CA ARG A 167 -3.29 -13.38 12.03
C ARG A 167 -2.45 -12.16 12.42
N ILE A 168 -2.54 -11.07 11.68
CA ILE A 168 -1.77 -9.84 11.97
C ILE A 168 -2.15 -9.25 13.33
N ARG A 169 -3.42 -9.34 13.71
CA ARG A 169 -3.93 -8.88 15.00
C ARG A 169 -3.43 -9.75 16.13
N ARG A 170 -3.46 -11.08 15.93
CA ARG A 170 -2.92 -12.01 16.93
C ARG A 170 -1.44 -11.78 17.18
N VAL A 171 -0.64 -11.54 16.14
CA VAL A 171 0.79 -11.18 16.30
C VAL A 171 0.94 -9.93 17.16
N ALA A 172 0.18 -8.87 16.87
CA ALA A 172 0.24 -7.63 17.65
C ALA A 172 -0.19 -7.84 19.12
N GLU A 173 -1.19 -8.69 19.37
CA GLU A 173 -1.69 -9.04 20.71
C GLU A 173 -0.67 -9.88 21.47
N TYR A 174 0.01 -10.85 20.85
CA TYR A 174 1.11 -11.59 21.49
C TYR A 174 2.27 -10.67 21.86
N VAL A 175 2.65 -9.74 20.99
CA VAL A 175 3.70 -8.75 21.30
C VAL A 175 3.26 -7.86 22.45
N ALA A 176 2.04 -7.34 22.44
CA ALA A 176 1.50 -6.48 23.49
C ALA A 176 1.40 -7.19 24.84
N ALA A 177 1.09 -8.50 24.85
CA ALA A 177 1.05 -9.34 26.05
C ALA A 177 2.46 -9.73 26.55
N GLY A 178 3.53 -9.29 25.89
CA GLY A 178 4.91 -9.58 26.30
C GLY A 178 5.36 -11.02 26.08
N ALA A 179 4.71 -11.75 25.18
CA ALA A 179 4.96 -13.17 24.90
C ALA A 179 6.42 -13.51 24.60
N ILE A 180 7.17 -12.58 24.01
CA ILE A 180 8.60 -12.71 23.68
C ILE A 180 9.46 -11.62 24.38
N GLY A 181 8.91 -10.93 25.37
CA GLY A 181 9.54 -9.78 25.99
C GLY A 181 9.58 -8.56 25.06
N GLN A 182 10.59 -7.72 25.20
CA GLN A 182 10.78 -6.55 24.36
C GLN A 182 11.29 -6.96 22.98
N VAL A 183 10.67 -6.49 21.89
CA VAL A 183 11.11 -6.73 20.52
C VAL A 183 12.27 -5.83 20.16
N THR A 184 13.41 -6.42 19.81
CA THR A 184 14.65 -5.71 19.45
C THR A 184 14.95 -5.74 17.96
N GLU A 185 14.48 -6.80 17.26
CA GLU A 185 14.64 -6.93 15.81
C GLU A 185 13.39 -7.56 15.18
N THR A 186 13.16 -7.21 13.91
CA THR A 186 12.23 -7.96 13.05
C THR A 186 12.92 -8.28 11.72
N HIS A 187 12.63 -9.47 11.17
CA HIS A 187 13.17 -9.91 9.88
C HIS A 187 12.00 -10.32 8.98
N THR A 188 11.78 -9.53 7.92
CA THR A 188 10.65 -9.68 7.00
C THR A 188 11.12 -10.14 5.63
N LEU A 189 10.61 -11.29 5.17
CA LEU A 189 10.87 -11.84 3.83
C LEU A 189 9.71 -11.48 2.91
N LEU A 190 10.00 -10.80 1.79
CA LEU A 190 8.98 -10.33 0.84
C LEU A 190 8.59 -11.37 -0.22
N GLY A 191 9.46 -12.32 -0.51
CA GLY A 191 9.19 -13.45 -1.42
C GLY A 191 9.15 -13.09 -2.90
N ARG A 192 9.63 -11.92 -3.29
CA ARG A 192 9.70 -11.44 -4.69
C ARG A 192 11.07 -10.80 -4.96
N ASN A 193 11.36 -10.57 -6.24
CA ASN A 193 12.58 -9.93 -6.68
C ASN A 193 12.34 -9.10 -7.96
N PHE A 194 11.42 -8.15 -7.88
CA PHE A 194 11.09 -7.24 -8.99
C PHE A 194 12.21 -6.22 -9.20
N GLY A 195 12.51 -5.97 -10.48
CA GLY A 195 13.57 -5.05 -10.88
C GLY A 195 14.46 -5.65 -11.95
N GLY A 196 15.70 -5.22 -12.01
CA GLY A 196 16.71 -5.80 -12.89
C GLY A 196 17.61 -4.78 -13.57
N THR A 197 18.57 -5.32 -14.29
CA THR A 197 19.51 -4.57 -15.12
C THR A 197 18.94 -4.23 -16.49
N GLY A 198 19.63 -3.40 -17.23
CA GLY A 198 19.28 -3.02 -18.60
C GLY A 198 18.37 -1.81 -18.69
N GLY A 199 18.38 -1.23 -19.88
CA GLY A 199 17.57 -0.08 -20.24
C GLY A 199 16.28 -0.48 -20.95
N ARG A 200 15.69 0.47 -21.67
CA ARG A 200 14.47 0.26 -22.46
C ARG A 200 14.76 -0.67 -23.63
N PRO A 201 13.92 -1.68 -23.86
CA PRO A 201 13.93 -2.43 -25.11
C PRO A 201 13.60 -1.52 -26.31
N ALA A 202 13.85 -2.01 -27.51
CA ALA A 202 13.42 -1.32 -28.73
C ALA A 202 11.89 -1.14 -28.75
N SER A 203 11.45 0.01 -29.25
CA SER A 203 10.02 0.31 -29.41
C SER A 203 9.37 -0.67 -30.37
N LYS A 204 8.09 -0.96 -30.12
CA LYS A 204 7.23 -1.81 -30.94
C LYS A 204 5.90 -1.12 -31.25
N PRO A 205 5.17 -1.57 -32.27
CA PRO A 205 3.80 -1.11 -32.46
C PRO A 205 2.94 -1.39 -31.23
N ILE A 206 2.07 -0.45 -30.92
CA ILE A 206 1.10 -0.62 -29.82
C ILE A 206 0.15 -1.78 -30.19
N PRO A 207 -0.07 -2.76 -29.29
CA PRO A 207 -1.04 -3.84 -29.54
C PRO A 207 -2.44 -3.29 -29.82
N ALA A 208 -3.15 -3.92 -30.77
CA ALA A 208 -4.52 -3.54 -31.08
C ALA A 208 -5.43 -3.65 -29.85
N GLY A 209 -6.22 -2.60 -29.59
CA GLY A 209 -7.10 -2.49 -28.43
C GLY A 209 -6.42 -2.08 -27.14
N LEU A 210 -5.13 -1.71 -27.16
CA LEU A 210 -4.46 -1.12 -26.01
C LEU A 210 -4.39 0.41 -26.16
N HIS A 211 -5.04 1.14 -25.28
CA HIS A 211 -5.03 2.61 -25.22
C HIS A 211 -3.77 3.07 -24.47
N TRP A 212 -2.66 3.19 -25.23
CA TRP A 212 -1.32 3.34 -24.68
C TRP A 212 -1.09 4.68 -23.98
N ASP A 213 -1.66 5.77 -24.49
CA ASP A 213 -1.55 7.10 -23.89
C ASP A 213 -2.19 7.12 -22.48
N GLU A 214 -3.35 6.49 -22.37
CA GLU A 214 -4.08 6.34 -21.10
C GLU A 214 -3.39 5.33 -20.18
N TRP A 215 -2.71 4.29 -20.73
CA TRP A 215 -1.91 3.38 -19.91
C TRP A 215 -0.68 4.08 -19.31
N ILE A 216 0.02 4.90 -20.09
CA ILE A 216 1.14 5.75 -19.61
C ILE A 216 0.62 6.73 -18.53
N GLY A 217 -0.54 7.33 -18.78
CA GLY A 217 -1.21 8.19 -17.81
C GLY A 217 -0.32 9.28 -17.24
N PRO A 218 -0.12 9.31 -15.91
CA PRO A 218 0.65 10.35 -15.22
C PRO A 218 2.17 10.24 -15.40
N ALA A 219 2.68 9.11 -15.89
CA ALA A 219 4.11 8.89 -16.07
C ALA A 219 4.64 9.66 -17.30
N PRO A 220 5.94 9.97 -17.37
CA PRO A 220 6.55 10.53 -18.56
C PRO A 220 6.29 9.65 -19.79
N TYR A 221 5.87 10.25 -20.90
CA TYR A 221 5.57 9.51 -22.13
C TYR A 221 6.78 8.72 -22.63
N ARG A 222 6.52 7.52 -23.11
CA ARG A 222 7.47 6.66 -23.84
C ARG A 222 6.73 5.81 -24.85
N ASP A 223 7.45 5.41 -25.89
CA ASP A 223 6.94 4.45 -26.86
C ASP A 223 6.69 3.09 -26.21
N TYR A 224 5.74 2.35 -26.77
CA TYR A 224 5.45 0.99 -26.33
C TYR A 224 6.63 0.06 -26.59
N HIS A 225 6.87 -0.84 -25.65
CA HIS A 225 7.76 -1.98 -25.78
C HIS A 225 7.25 -3.14 -24.91
N ASP A 226 7.66 -4.35 -25.23
CA ASP A 226 7.35 -5.52 -24.40
C ASP A 226 7.92 -5.36 -22.98
N GLY A 227 7.32 -6.09 -22.02
CA GLY A 227 7.80 -6.11 -20.65
C GLY A 227 7.27 -4.95 -19.78
N LEU A 228 6.16 -4.32 -20.20
CA LEU A 228 5.40 -3.37 -19.38
C LEU A 228 4.02 -3.95 -19.06
N HIS A 229 3.07 -3.79 -19.98
CA HIS A 229 1.73 -4.36 -19.83
C HIS A 229 1.74 -5.87 -20.18
N PRO A 230 0.99 -6.72 -19.46
CA PRO A 230 0.09 -6.39 -18.33
C PRO A 230 0.71 -6.56 -16.93
N PHE A 231 1.96 -7.01 -16.77
CA PHE A 231 2.47 -7.42 -15.44
C PHE A 231 3.81 -6.80 -15.07
N SER A 232 4.80 -6.79 -15.98
CA SER A 232 6.20 -6.47 -15.63
C SER A 232 6.50 -4.97 -15.47
N TRP A 233 5.47 -4.12 -15.54
CA TRP A 233 5.57 -2.71 -15.17
C TRP A 233 6.08 -2.51 -13.73
N ARG A 234 5.96 -3.52 -12.87
CA ARG A 234 6.44 -3.51 -11.47
C ARG A 234 7.93 -3.29 -11.34
N ASP A 235 8.70 -3.74 -12.32
CA ASP A 235 10.15 -3.59 -12.35
C ASP A 235 10.60 -2.15 -12.60
N TRP A 236 9.74 -1.33 -13.22
CA TRP A 236 10.09 -0.02 -13.77
C TRP A 236 9.75 1.11 -12.81
N LYS A 237 10.73 1.97 -12.52
CA LYS A 237 10.60 3.11 -11.61
C LYS A 237 9.51 4.11 -12.02
N ALA A 238 9.18 4.19 -13.32
CA ALA A 238 8.13 5.08 -13.82
C ALA A 238 6.71 4.58 -13.55
N PHE A 239 6.52 3.28 -13.33
CA PHE A 239 5.20 2.65 -13.31
C PHE A 239 4.90 1.83 -12.06
N GLY A 240 5.89 1.16 -11.52
CA GLY A 240 5.79 0.32 -10.33
C GLY A 240 6.60 0.84 -9.16
N THR A 241 6.66 0.03 -8.13
CA THR A 241 7.35 0.33 -6.87
C THR A 241 8.34 -0.77 -6.47
N GLY A 242 8.77 -1.61 -7.44
CA GLY A 242 9.70 -2.70 -7.20
C GLY A 242 9.22 -3.66 -6.09
N THR A 243 10.11 -4.52 -5.60
CA THR A 243 9.75 -5.49 -4.55
C THR A 243 9.35 -4.82 -3.25
N ILE A 244 10.09 -3.80 -2.83
CA ILE A 244 9.84 -3.12 -1.55
C ILE A 244 8.44 -2.49 -1.55
N GLY A 245 8.06 -1.71 -2.55
CA GLY A 245 6.74 -1.08 -2.59
C GLY A 245 5.62 -2.11 -2.77
N ASP A 246 5.78 -3.05 -3.71
CA ASP A 246 4.72 -4.03 -4.03
C ASP A 246 4.43 -5.00 -2.88
N MET A 247 5.46 -5.47 -2.15
CA MET A 247 5.30 -6.55 -1.17
C MET A 247 5.39 -6.11 0.30
N ALA A 248 6.09 -5.01 0.61
CA ALA A 248 6.23 -4.59 2.01
C ALA A 248 4.87 -4.26 2.66
N CYS A 249 3.91 -3.74 1.89
CA CYS A 249 2.55 -3.50 2.39
C CYS A 249 1.88 -4.75 2.98
N HIS A 250 2.27 -5.95 2.55
CA HIS A 250 1.74 -7.22 3.08
C HIS A 250 2.48 -7.67 4.34
N HIS A 251 3.81 -7.60 4.33
CA HIS A 251 4.66 -8.27 5.31
C HIS A 251 5.21 -7.31 6.37
N VAL A 252 5.61 -6.08 5.99
CA VAL A 252 5.97 -5.02 6.96
C VAL A 252 4.74 -4.55 7.76
N ALA A 253 3.54 -4.84 7.28
CA ALA A 253 2.30 -4.60 8.03
C ALA A 253 2.31 -5.26 9.42
N TYR A 254 2.96 -6.43 9.59
CA TYR A 254 3.07 -7.10 10.88
C TYR A 254 3.86 -6.29 11.91
N PRO A 255 5.14 -5.90 11.68
CA PRO A 255 5.84 -5.01 12.61
C PRO A 255 5.20 -3.63 12.68
N PHE A 256 4.62 -3.11 11.58
CA PHE A 256 3.91 -1.84 11.59
C PHE A 256 2.77 -1.83 12.62
N MET A 257 1.96 -2.89 12.67
CA MET A 257 0.87 -3.02 13.63
C MET A 257 1.39 -3.38 15.03
N ALA A 258 2.24 -4.40 15.16
CA ALA A 258 2.69 -4.91 16.45
C ALA A 258 3.53 -3.90 17.24
N LEU A 259 4.33 -3.08 16.56
CA LEU A 259 5.20 -2.08 17.15
C LEU A 259 4.62 -0.66 17.02
N ARG A 260 3.38 -0.51 16.54
CA ARG A 260 2.70 0.78 16.37
C ARG A 260 3.57 1.80 15.61
N LEU A 261 4.13 1.40 14.46
CA LEU A 261 5.11 2.23 13.73
C LEU A 261 4.52 3.53 13.18
N TRP A 262 3.20 3.68 13.10
CA TRP A 262 2.53 4.95 12.75
C TRP A 262 2.75 6.08 13.78
N GLU A 263 3.25 5.77 14.96
CA GLU A 263 3.57 6.76 16.01
C GLU A 263 4.98 7.31 15.89
N VAL A 264 5.81 6.69 15.05
CA VAL A 264 7.21 7.07 14.89
C VAL A 264 7.31 8.38 14.11
N LYS A 265 7.90 9.41 14.71
CA LYS A 265 8.08 10.74 14.12
C LYS A 265 9.35 10.84 13.28
N ARG A 266 10.39 10.13 13.66
CA ARG A 266 11.70 10.11 12.99
C ARG A 266 12.29 8.72 13.09
N PHE A 267 12.96 8.29 12.02
CA PHE A 267 13.71 7.04 12.00
C PHE A 267 14.82 7.13 10.95
N THR A 268 15.75 6.18 11.00
CA THR A 268 16.78 6.05 9.96
C THR A 268 16.48 4.82 9.13
N VAL A 269 16.61 4.92 7.81
CA VAL A 269 16.56 3.77 6.90
C VAL A 269 17.92 3.59 6.24
N GLU A 270 18.40 2.35 6.19
CA GLU A 270 19.72 1.98 5.70
C GLU A 270 19.62 0.92 4.63
N CYS A 271 20.36 1.09 3.53
CA CYS A 271 20.54 0.05 2.52
C CYS A 271 21.72 -0.85 2.95
N ILE A 272 21.41 -2.06 3.38
CA ILE A 272 22.43 -3.04 3.79
C ILE A 272 23.02 -3.74 2.56
N HIS A 273 22.16 -4.08 1.59
CA HIS A 273 22.55 -4.72 0.35
C HIS A 273 21.58 -4.36 -0.77
N THR A 274 22.08 -4.25 -1.97
CA THR A 274 21.30 -4.07 -3.20
C THR A 274 22.14 -4.47 -4.40
N ALA A 275 21.53 -4.99 -5.45
CA ALA A 275 22.21 -5.41 -6.67
C ALA A 275 21.30 -5.25 -7.89
N ASN A 276 21.89 -5.40 -9.09
CA ASN A 276 21.13 -5.59 -10.33
C ASN A 276 20.06 -4.54 -10.64
N GLY A 277 20.30 -3.28 -10.29
CA GLY A 277 19.44 -2.15 -10.66
C GLY A 277 19.93 -1.39 -11.89
N SER A 278 19.12 -0.47 -12.40
CA SER A 278 19.48 0.49 -13.45
C SER A 278 18.79 1.84 -13.21
N ASP A 279 19.04 2.80 -14.10
CA ASP A 279 18.35 4.10 -14.02
C ASP A 279 16.83 3.97 -14.22
N GLU A 280 16.40 2.99 -15.02
CA GLU A 280 15.00 2.76 -15.38
C GLU A 280 14.29 1.76 -14.46
N LYS A 281 15.03 0.78 -13.91
CA LYS A 281 14.46 -0.31 -13.12
C LYS A 281 14.93 -0.29 -11.67
N TYR A 282 14.07 -0.77 -10.79
CA TYR A 282 14.44 -0.97 -9.40
C TYR A 282 15.55 -2.01 -9.26
N PRO A 283 16.41 -1.88 -8.23
CA PRO A 283 17.39 -2.92 -7.94
C PRO A 283 16.72 -4.17 -7.37
N GLN A 284 17.42 -5.28 -7.50
CA GLN A 284 17.06 -6.60 -6.97
C GLN A 284 17.95 -6.96 -5.77
N ASP A 285 17.63 -8.09 -5.13
CA ASP A 285 18.44 -8.66 -4.02
C ASP A 285 18.62 -7.66 -2.87
N ASN A 286 17.55 -6.96 -2.51
CA ASN A 286 17.63 -5.90 -1.52
C ASN A 286 17.56 -6.41 -0.09
N ILE A 287 18.38 -5.80 0.78
CA ILE A 287 18.25 -5.83 2.23
C ILE A 287 18.22 -4.38 2.72
N VAL A 288 17.10 -4.00 3.32
CA VAL A 288 16.90 -2.66 3.90
C VAL A 288 16.64 -2.80 5.39
N CYS A 289 17.20 -1.92 6.21
CA CYS A 289 17.00 -1.86 7.65
C CYS A 289 16.38 -0.52 8.06
N TYR A 290 15.25 -0.58 8.73
CA TYR A 290 14.63 0.58 9.38
C TYR A 290 15.05 0.57 10.85
N HIS A 291 15.82 1.57 11.27
CA HIS A 291 16.25 1.80 12.64
C HIS A 291 15.20 2.64 13.35
N ILE A 292 14.35 2.00 14.11
CA ILE A 292 13.26 2.62 14.87
C ILE A 292 13.79 3.02 16.24
N PRO A 293 13.73 4.30 16.64
CA PRO A 293 14.18 4.73 17.96
C PRO A 293 13.30 4.19 19.09
N ALA A 294 13.83 4.16 20.28
CA ALA A 294 13.05 3.86 21.48
C ALA A 294 11.97 4.92 21.68
N ARG A 295 10.78 4.49 22.10
CA ARG A 295 9.64 5.36 22.43
C ARG A 295 8.68 4.65 23.37
N ASP A 296 8.19 5.37 24.38
CA ASP A 296 7.28 4.83 25.40
C ASP A 296 7.69 3.43 25.89
N GLN A 297 6.81 2.42 25.71
CA GLN A 297 7.08 1.02 26.09
C GLN A 297 7.90 0.24 25.06
N PHE A 298 8.20 0.82 23.91
CA PHE A 298 8.95 0.13 22.84
C PHE A 298 10.44 0.50 22.90
N PRO A 299 11.35 -0.49 23.03
CA PRO A 299 12.78 -0.24 22.90
C PRO A 299 13.15 0.16 21.46
N ALA A 300 14.38 0.60 21.26
CA ALA A 300 14.92 0.73 19.92
C ALA A 300 14.86 -0.62 19.22
N CYS A 301 14.42 -0.63 17.94
CA CYS A 301 14.21 -1.84 17.18
C CYS A 301 14.77 -1.68 15.77
N LYS A 302 15.41 -2.73 15.25
CA LYS A 302 15.86 -2.82 13.86
C LYS A 302 14.88 -3.68 13.06
N CYS A 303 14.22 -3.09 12.06
CA CYS A 303 13.30 -3.82 11.20
C CYS A 303 13.97 -4.09 9.84
N TYR A 304 14.44 -5.31 9.65
CA TYR A 304 15.07 -5.75 8.41
C TYR A 304 14.03 -6.27 7.43
N VAL A 305 14.21 -5.90 6.16
CA VAL A 305 13.37 -6.32 5.04
C VAL A 305 14.26 -6.91 3.95
N TYR A 306 13.91 -8.10 3.48
CA TYR A 306 14.65 -8.90 2.50
C TYR A 306 13.75 -9.21 1.31
N ASP A 307 14.22 -9.00 0.09
CA ASP A 307 13.42 -9.26 -1.12
C ASP A 307 12.96 -10.72 -1.22
N HIS A 308 13.85 -11.66 -0.96
CA HIS A 308 13.53 -13.08 -1.10
C HIS A 308 14.30 -13.99 -0.13
N GLN A 309 13.89 -15.26 -0.08
CA GLN A 309 14.38 -16.24 0.90
C GLN A 309 15.88 -16.55 0.86
N LYS A 310 16.55 -16.39 -0.30
CA LYS A 310 18.00 -16.62 -0.39
C LYS A 310 18.79 -15.63 0.47
N LEU A 311 18.21 -14.47 0.75
CA LEU A 311 18.80 -13.41 1.59
C LEU A 311 18.50 -13.59 3.08
N ARG A 312 17.87 -14.69 3.48
CA ARG A 312 17.49 -14.94 4.89
C ARG A 312 18.64 -14.73 5.86
N PRO A 313 18.42 -14.03 6.99
CA PRO A 313 19.43 -13.84 8.02
C PRO A 313 19.74 -15.16 8.75
N GLU A 314 20.91 -15.22 9.38
CA GLU A 314 21.39 -16.43 10.06
C GLU A 314 20.44 -16.90 11.16
N VAL A 315 19.86 -15.97 11.94
CA VAL A 315 18.89 -16.31 12.99
C VAL A 315 17.72 -17.15 12.46
N MET A 316 17.21 -16.87 11.26
CA MET A 316 16.12 -17.67 10.68
C MET A 316 16.61 -19.07 10.27
N LYS A 317 17.83 -19.21 9.77
CA LYS A 317 18.43 -20.51 9.42
C LYS A 317 18.69 -21.35 10.65
N GLU A 318 19.18 -20.74 11.73
CA GLU A 318 19.38 -21.41 13.02
C GLU A 318 18.08 -21.93 13.62
N LEU A 319 17.00 -21.13 13.58
CA LEU A 319 15.69 -21.53 14.05
C LEU A 319 15.10 -22.66 13.18
N GLU A 320 15.29 -22.61 11.86
CA GLU A 320 14.90 -23.68 10.95
C GLU A 320 15.61 -25.01 11.31
N LYS A 321 16.92 -24.96 11.52
CA LYS A 321 17.73 -26.12 11.89
C LYS A 321 17.37 -26.66 13.27
N LYS A 322 17.17 -25.79 14.24
CA LYS A 322 16.97 -26.18 15.65
C LYS A 322 15.55 -26.63 15.96
N TYR A 323 14.55 -26.00 15.34
CA TYR A 323 13.14 -26.21 15.67
C TYR A 323 12.30 -26.66 14.49
N SER A 324 12.91 -26.97 13.33
CA SER A 324 12.23 -27.40 12.10
C SER A 324 11.16 -26.39 11.59
N VAL A 325 11.37 -25.11 11.87
CA VAL A 325 10.50 -24.04 11.38
C VAL A 325 10.70 -23.88 9.88
N LYS A 326 9.61 -23.79 9.11
CA LYS A 326 9.66 -23.49 7.68
C LYS A 326 9.30 -22.05 7.44
N TRP A 327 10.15 -21.34 6.73
CA TRP A 327 9.94 -19.95 6.37
C TRP A 327 9.42 -19.81 4.94
N GLY A 328 8.32 -19.08 4.80
CA GLY A 328 7.79 -18.62 3.52
C GLY A 328 8.00 -17.11 3.33
N GLU A 329 6.99 -16.43 2.91
CA GLU A 329 6.86 -14.98 2.94
C GLU A 329 6.42 -14.57 4.35
N ASP A 330 7.35 -14.58 5.29
CA ASP A 330 7.08 -14.46 6.73
C ASP A 330 7.88 -13.34 7.39
N THR A 331 7.39 -12.91 8.55
CA THR A 331 8.13 -12.03 9.45
C THR A 331 8.46 -12.75 10.75
N LEU A 332 9.73 -12.71 11.13
CA LEU A 332 10.22 -13.13 12.45
C LEU A 332 10.38 -11.90 13.35
N PHE A 333 9.85 -11.97 14.56
CA PHE A 333 10.11 -11.04 15.66
C PHE A 333 11.11 -11.65 16.62
N VAL A 334 12.18 -10.93 16.92
CA VAL A 334 13.21 -11.31 17.89
C VAL A 334 12.98 -10.46 19.14
N GLY A 335 12.65 -11.13 20.23
CA GLY A 335 12.44 -10.50 21.52
C GLY A 335 13.47 -10.92 22.55
N THR A 336 13.51 -10.22 23.68
CA THR A 336 14.46 -10.48 24.78
C THR A 336 14.21 -11.82 25.50
N LYS A 337 13.04 -12.45 25.27
CA LYS A 337 12.65 -13.72 25.90
C LYS A 337 12.32 -14.83 24.90
N GLY A 338 12.42 -14.59 23.60
CA GLY A 338 12.10 -15.61 22.58
C GLY A 338 11.76 -15.00 21.24
N TYR A 339 11.12 -15.80 20.41
CA TYR A 339 10.80 -15.46 19.01
C TYR A 339 9.32 -15.64 18.73
N LEU A 340 8.78 -14.82 17.82
CA LEU A 340 7.40 -14.92 17.34
C LEU A 340 7.40 -14.83 15.82
N SER A 341 6.71 -15.75 15.16
CA SER A 341 6.51 -15.69 13.71
C SER A 341 5.23 -14.93 13.34
N SER A 342 5.17 -14.42 12.10
CA SER A 342 3.95 -13.83 11.53
C SER A 342 2.79 -14.84 11.40
N GLN A 343 3.05 -16.15 11.64
CA GLN A 343 2.02 -17.17 11.78
C GLN A 343 1.33 -17.18 13.16
N SER A 344 1.63 -16.18 14.02
CA SER A 344 1.16 -16.08 15.41
C SER A 344 1.64 -17.21 16.29
N ARG A 345 2.86 -17.72 16.06
CA ARG A 345 3.46 -18.84 16.81
C ARG A 345 4.72 -18.39 17.49
N ILE A 346 4.79 -18.56 18.82
CA ILE A 346 6.02 -18.41 19.61
C ILE A 346 6.95 -19.59 19.25
N ILE A 347 8.23 -19.34 19.16
CA ILE A 347 9.25 -20.34 18.84
C ILE A 347 10.19 -20.49 20.05
N PRO A 348 10.39 -21.70 20.56
CA PRO A 348 9.87 -22.98 20.06
C PRO A 348 8.39 -23.21 20.39
N GLU A 349 7.77 -24.19 19.74
CA GLU A 349 6.37 -24.55 19.92
C GLU A 349 6.02 -24.90 21.36
N SER A 350 6.93 -25.52 22.12
CA SER A 350 6.77 -25.83 23.54
C SER A 350 6.51 -24.58 24.39
N GLU A 351 7.08 -23.44 24.03
CA GLU A 351 6.82 -22.15 24.71
C GLU A 351 5.47 -21.57 24.26
N HIS A 352 5.07 -21.77 22.99
CA HIS A 352 3.76 -21.36 22.51
C HIS A 352 2.63 -22.05 23.28
N GLN A 353 2.76 -23.35 23.53
CA GLN A 353 1.77 -24.14 24.28
C GLN A 353 1.62 -23.71 25.74
N LYS A 354 2.67 -23.16 26.34
CA LYS A 354 2.65 -22.67 27.73
C LYS A 354 2.10 -21.24 27.85
N PHE A 355 2.20 -20.45 26.79
CA PHE A 355 1.77 -19.05 26.85
C PHE A 355 0.26 -18.94 26.61
N PRO A 356 -0.49 -18.34 27.55
CA PRO A 356 -1.93 -18.20 27.38
C PRO A 356 -2.24 -17.31 26.15
N ALA A 357 -3.28 -17.69 25.41
CA ALA A 357 -3.70 -16.90 24.28
C ALA A 357 -4.11 -15.48 24.77
N PRO A 358 -3.49 -14.41 24.25
CA PRO A 358 -3.81 -13.07 24.72
C PRO A 358 -5.22 -12.64 24.31
N ASP A 359 -5.78 -11.69 25.04
CA ASP A 359 -7.08 -11.11 24.72
C ASP A 359 -7.09 -10.44 23.34
N LYS A 360 -8.26 -10.39 22.72
CA LYS A 360 -8.49 -9.74 21.44
C LYS A 360 -8.66 -8.24 21.64
N THR A 361 -7.58 -7.49 21.62
CA THR A 361 -7.56 -6.04 21.89
C THR A 361 -7.48 -5.17 20.63
N VAL A 362 -6.95 -5.70 19.52
CA VAL A 362 -6.83 -4.97 18.26
C VAL A 362 -8.15 -4.97 17.52
N VAL A 363 -8.55 -3.82 16.99
CA VAL A 363 -9.81 -3.66 16.22
C VAL A 363 -9.84 -4.63 15.03
N ARG A 364 -10.94 -5.35 14.86
CA ARG A 364 -11.21 -6.27 13.76
C ARG A 364 -11.99 -5.56 12.65
N PRO A 365 -11.80 -5.96 11.37
CA PRO A 365 -12.65 -5.46 10.30
C PRO A 365 -14.11 -5.89 10.53
N LYS A 366 -15.04 -5.14 9.98
CA LYS A 366 -16.48 -5.45 10.06
C LYS A 366 -16.87 -6.62 9.14
N ALA A 367 -16.04 -6.92 8.13
CA ALA A 367 -16.25 -8.02 7.20
C ALA A 367 -14.91 -8.64 6.77
N GLY A 368 -14.96 -9.84 6.19
CA GLY A 368 -13.78 -10.69 5.98
C GLY A 368 -12.81 -10.25 4.89
N GLY A 369 -13.18 -9.33 4.01
CA GLY A 369 -12.33 -8.82 2.94
C GLY A 369 -12.22 -7.30 2.95
N PRO A 370 -11.19 -6.71 2.30
CA PRO A 370 -11.01 -5.27 2.36
C PRO A 370 -12.13 -4.47 1.67
N VAL A 371 -12.68 -4.91 0.55
CA VAL A 371 -13.84 -4.25 -0.08
C VAL A 371 -15.10 -4.45 0.76
N GLU A 372 -15.28 -5.65 1.29
CA GLU A 372 -16.40 -5.98 2.17
C GLU A 372 -16.37 -5.16 3.47
N ASP A 373 -15.18 -4.94 4.04
CA ASP A 373 -15.01 -4.07 5.22
C ASP A 373 -15.38 -2.62 4.89
N LEU A 374 -14.95 -2.09 3.74
CA LEU A 374 -15.35 -0.76 3.26
C LEU A 374 -16.87 -0.65 3.13
N TYR A 375 -17.51 -1.61 2.45
CA TYR A 375 -18.97 -1.60 2.25
C TYR A 375 -19.73 -1.69 3.58
N ALA A 376 -19.26 -2.53 4.50
CA ALA A 376 -19.83 -2.64 5.82
C ALA A 376 -19.73 -1.31 6.60
N CYS A 377 -18.57 -0.65 6.55
CA CYS A 377 -18.37 0.65 7.19
C CYS A 377 -19.23 1.75 6.56
N ILE A 378 -19.43 1.75 5.24
CA ILE A 378 -20.33 2.69 4.56
C ILE A 378 -21.77 2.54 5.09
N ARG A 379 -22.25 1.29 5.25
CA ARG A 379 -23.63 1.01 5.66
C ARG A 379 -23.87 1.17 7.16
N THR A 380 -22.89 0.82 7.98
CA THR A 380 -23.07 0.72 9.44
C THR A 380 -22.28 1.74 10.24
N GLY A 381 -21.59 2.66 9.56
CA GLY A 381 -20.66 3.60 10.20
C GLY A 381 -19.33 2.96 10.58
N GLY A 382 -18.43 3.75 11.14
CA GLY A 382 -17.07 3.34 11.51
C GLY A 382 -16.04 3.55 10.42
N MET A 383 -14.79 3.14 10.70
CA MET A 383 -13.65 3.35 9.82
C MET A 383 -13.12 2.01 9.33
N PRO A 384 -12.89 1.84 8.02
CA PRO A 384 -12.22 0.65 7.49
C PRO A 384 -10.81 0.48 8.08
N VAL A 385 -10.40 -0.76 8.35
CA VAL A 385 -9.17 -1.03 9.12
C VAL A 385 -7.89 -0.63 8.40
N SER A 386 -7.86 -0.60 7.06
CA SER A 386 -6.72 -0.14 6.27
C SER A 386 -7.03 1.17 5.54
N ASN A 387 -7.61 2.13 6.26
CA ASN A 387 -7.93 3.44 5.71
C ASN A 387 -6.66 4.21 5.31
N PHE A 388 -6.80 5.14 4.36
CA PHE A 388 -5.65 5.87 3.79
C PHE A 388 -4.96 6.78 4.79
N THR A 389 -5.70 7.29 5.78
CA THR A 389 -5.22 8.29 6.72
C THR A 389 -4.33 7.69 7.81
N ASP A 390 -4.79 6.61 8.47
CA ASP A 390 -4.20 6.15 9.73
C ASP A 390 -3.41 4.85 9.55
N ALA A 391 -3.64 4.11 8.46
CA ALA A 391 -3.01 2.82 8.23
C ALA A 391 -2.28 2.73 6.87
N ALA A 392 -3.01 2.79 5.76
CA ALA A 392 -2.45 2.51 4.44
C ALA A 392 -1.41 3.54 3.98
N GLY A 393 -1.69 4.84 4.18
CA GLY A 393 -0.76 5.92 3.83
C GLY A 393 0.54 5.83 4.62
N PRO A 394 0.51 5.82 5.96
CA PRO A 394 1.71 5.68 6.77
C PRO A 394 2.49 4.38 6.52
N LEU A 395 1.82 3.24 6.34
CA LEU A 395 2.47 1.96 6.02
C LEU A 395 3.18 2.00 4.66
N THR A 396 2.49 2.48 3.62
CA THR A 396 3.08 2.57 2.27
C THR A 396 4.21 3.58 2.25
N ALA A 397 4.06 4.74 2.90
CA ALA A 397 5.11 5.76 3.01
C ALA A 397 6.36 5.21 3.71
N LEU A 398 6.18 4.50 4.85
CA LEU A 398 7.28 3.82 5.54
C LEU A 398 8.03 2.88 4.59
N ALA A 399 7.31 1.99 3.91
CA ALA A 399 7.90 1.04 2.97
C ALA A 399 8.70 1.74 1.86
N LEU A 400 8.14 2.79 1.25
CA LEU A 400 8.76 3.51 0.15
C LEU A 400 10.02 4.31 0.55
N THR A 401 10.21 4.64 1.84
CA THR A 401 11.49 5.22 2.29
C THR A 401 12.67 4.26 2.10
N GLY A 402 12.43 2.95 1.96
CA GLY A 402 13.43 1.97 1.57
C GLY A 402 14.10 2.29 0.24
N HIS A 403 13.37 2.87 -0.72
CA HIS A 403 13.97 3.32 -1.99
C HIS A 403 14.93 4.49 -1.80
N LEU A 404 14.67 5.38 -0.84
CA LEU A 404 15.58 6.48 -0.54
C LEU A 404 16.92 5.94 -0.02
N ALA A 405 16.89 4.87 0.78
CA ALA A 405 18.11 4.20 1.22
C ALA A 405 18.86 3.52 0.05
N GLN A 406 18.13 2.88 -0.87
CA GLN A 406 18.73 2.30 -2.09
C GLN A 406 19.42 3.38 -2.94
N TYR A 407 18.80 4.55 -3.12
CA TYR A 407 19.40 5.69 -3.82
C TYR A 407 20.60 6.29 -3.08
N ALA A 408 20.69 6.15 -1.77
CA ALA A 408 21.85 6.52 -0.98
C ALA A 408 23.02 5.53 -1.13
N GLY A 409 22.78 4.33 -1.68
CA GLY A 409 23.75 3.28 -1.89
C GLY A 409 24.00 2.38 -0.67
N ILE A 410 24.77 1.30 -0.85
CA ILE A 410 25.09 0.34 0.23
C ILE A 410 25.80 1.05 1.39
N GLY A 411 25.33 0.80 2.62
CA GLY A 411 25.79 1.47 3.84
C GLY A 411 25.23 2.89 3.99
N GLY A 412 24.49 3.38 2.97
CA GLY A 412 23.87 4.69 2.98
C GLY A 412 22.71 4.76 3.98
N LYS A 413 22.78 5.72 4.92
CA LYS A 413 21.75 5.98 5.92
C LYS A 413 20.99 7.25 5.58
N VAL A 414 19.69 7.16 5.61
CA VAL A 414 18.77 8.27 5.37
C VAL A 414 17.97 8.53 6.64
N GLU A 415 18.10 9.71 7.22
CA GLU A 415 17.28 10.15 8.34
C GLU A 415 15.97 10.74 7.79
N TRP A 416 14.87 10.12 8.16
CA TRP A 416 13.54 10.50 7.72
C TRP A 416 12.76 11.23 8.81
N ASP A 417 12.24 12.42 8.50
CA ASP A 417 11.30 13.18 9.33
C ASP A 417 9.89 13.00 8.75
N VAL A 418 9.03 12.28 9.46
CA VAL A 418 7.67 11.94 9.02
C VAL A 418 6.78 13.18 8.92
N GLU A 419 6.90 14.11 9.87
CA GLU A 419 6.06 15.30 9.91
C GLU A 419 6.42 16.29 8.79
N LYS A 420 7.70 16.38 8.47
CA LYS A 420 8.20 17.24 7.38
C LYS A 420 8.19 16.54 6.03
N MET A 421 7.99 15.23 6.00
CA MET A 421 8.07 14.38 4.82
C MET A 421 9.37 14.59 4.03
N GLN A 422 10.51 14.53 4.71
CA GLN A 422 11.81 14.80 4.09
C GLN A 422 12.96 14.03 4.70
N CYS A 423 13.98 13.79 3.87
CA CYS A 423 15.30 13.38 4.31
C CYS A 423 16.01 14.59 4.95
N THR A 424 16.48 14.44 6.18
CA THR A 424 17.11 15.56 6.91
C THR A 424 18.62 15.61 6.70
N ASN A 425 19.28 14.46 6.55
CA ASN A 425 20.72 14.35 6.37
C ASN A 425 21.16 14.24 4.89
N LYS A 426 20.24 13.98 3.95
CA LYS A 426 20.51 13.82 2.51
C LYS A 426 19.44 14.57 1.70
N PRO A 427 19.46 15.91 1.70
CA PRO A 427 18.41 16.72 1.08
C PRO A 427 18.26 16.51 -0.44
N GLU A 428 19.30 16.07 -1.12
CA GLU A 428 19.29 15.72 -2.54
C GLU A 428 18.33 14.59 -2.87
N LEU A 429 18.04 13.70 -1.90
CA LEU A 429 17.10 12.59 -2.07
C LEU A 429 15.63 13.04 -1.99
N ASN A 430 15.36 14.27 -1.53
CA ASN A 430 13.99 14.76 -1.43
C ASN A 430 13.30 14.90 -2.80
N ARG A 431 14.04 14.90 -3.89
CA ARG A 431 13.48 14.86 -5.25
C ARG A 431 12.70 13.56 -5.55
N PHE A 432 13.00 12.46 -4.80
CA PHE A 432 12.35 11.16 -4.96
C PHE A 432 11.15 10.96 -4.02
N VAL A 433 10.85 11.92 -3.16
CA VAL A 433 9.69 11.86 -2.25
C VAL A 433 8.37 12.01 -3.03
N GLY A 434 8.38 12.77 -4.10
CA GLY A 434 7.27 12.97 -5.02
C GLY A 434 7.71 12.78 -6.47
N ARG A 435 6.83 13.09 -7.40
CA ARG A 435 7.12 13.06 -8.84
C ARG A 435 6.48 14.25 -9.58
N GLU A 436 6.94 14.48 -10.79
CA GLU A 436 6.25 15.33 -11.75
C GLU A 436 5.18 14.50 -12.48
N TYR A 437 4.07 15.15 -12.81
CA TYR A 437 2.97 14.55 -13.54
C TYR A 437 2.96 15.03 -14.98
N ARG A 438 2.60 14.15 -15.90
CA ARG A 438 2.27 14.56 -17.25
C ARG A 438 1.03 15.47 -17.20
N ARG A 439 1.02 16.50 -18.05
CA ARG A 439 -0.06 17.48 -18.11
C ARG A 439 -1.44 16.83 -18.25
N GLY A 440 -2.38 17.24 -17.38
CA GLY A 440 -3.75 16.72 -17.32
C GLY A 440 -3.91 15.46 -16.47
N TRP A 441 -2.83 15.02 -15.78
CA TRP A 441 -2.83 13.88 -14.87
C TRP A 441 -2.43 14.25 -13.43
N GLU A 442 -2.33 15.52 -13.12
CA GLU A 442 -1.98 16.05 -11.79
C GLU A 442 -3.03 15.63 -10.74
N ILE A 443 -2.62 15.59 -9.46
CA ILE A 443 -3.47 15.26 -8.32
C ILE A 443 -3.79 16.47 -7.45
#